data_ef1d5118d68237b1031cd68a0fd32e65
#
_entry.id   ef1d5118d68237b1031cd68a0fd32e65
#
_cell.length_a   1.000
_cell.length_b   1.000
_cell.length_c   1.000
_cell.angle_alpha   90.00
_cell.angle_beta   90.00
_cell.angle_gamma   90.00
#
_symmetry.space_group_name_H-M   'P 1'
#
loop_
_entity.id
_entity.type
_entity.pdbx_description
1 polymer ?
#
loop_
_entity_poly.entity_id
_entity_poly.type
_entity_poly.pdbx_seq_one_letter_code
_entity_poly.pdbx_strand_id
1 'polypeptide(L)'
;MADSAAQMTNSATNDAAICGLKVSDILLPHPSNPRSFCLGPRTYENPTDLISCEANRIPFVSQNIDLNLWADCLRAWPNPPESWTTWYSRVAKTYMPMWQELNIADALSLSLSPLDKDENLLKTIGYFWSDALNYFLFGHSPMTPTLLDVTMITGLDIGSPNPAAHKMAEVPFKLSFKANCTNWGTYMNQHKKTKGPVTEKEHTAFLNLWLEHFIFCGPSLAPTKKYLPLAYHLSHGNRTGLGKFFLGEIYRCLHLMTTNLLNQKKLKTGGPWWFI
;
A
#
# COMPACT_ATOMS: atom_id res chain seq x y z
N MET A 1 46.50 9.76 14.48
CA MET A 1 45.10 9.33 14.67
C MET A 1 44.07 10.21 13.97
N ALA A 2 44.47 11.27 13.25
CA ALA A 2 43.56 12.16 12.52
C ALA A 2 43.32 11.77 11.03
N ASP A 3 44.22 10.99 10.45
CA ASP A 3 44.13 10.60 9.04
C ASP A 3 43.18 9.43 8.73
N SER A 4 42.78 8.65 9.74
CA SER A 4 41.89 7.49 9.52
C SER A 4 40.42 7.89 9.40
N ALA A 5 40.00 9.02 9.97
CA ALA A 5 38.62 9.51 9.90
C ALA A 5 38.29 10.21 8.57
N ALA A 6 39.27 10.84 7.95
CA ALA A 6 39.10 11.52 6.67
C ALA A 6 38.99 10.54 5.48
N GLN A 7 39.59 9.36 5.58
CA GLN A 7 39.49 8.34 4.52
C GLN A 7 38.16 7.56 4.55
N MET A 8 37.50 7.42 5.71
CA MET A 8 36.19 6.77 5.78
C MET A 8 35.05 7.62 5.21
N THR A 9 35.15 8.94 5.27
CA THR A 9 34.13 9.83 4.71
C THR A 9 34.19 9.92 3.17
N ASN A 10 35.35 9.70 2.56
CA ASN A 10 35.50 9.74 1.10
C ASN A 10 35.07 8.43 0.40
N SER A 11 35.08 7.30 1.08
CA SER A 11 34.64 6.03 0.46
C SER A 11 33.11 5.91 0.41
N ALA A 12 32.40 6.46 1.40
CA ALA A 12 30.93 6.45 1.41
C ALA A 12 30.28 7.36 0.35
N THR A 13 31.01 8.36 -0.12
CA THR A 13 30.53 9.29 -1.16
C THR A 13 30.70 8.78 -2.59
N ASN A 14 31.58 7.79 -2.82
CA ASN A 14 31.83 7.24 -4.15
C ASN A 14 30.88 6.10 -4.54
N ASP A 15 30.37 5.34 -3.57
CA ASP A 15 29.44 4.22 -3.85
C ASP A 15 28.00 4.66 -4.10
N ALA A 16 27.64 5.92 -3.79
CA ALA A 16 26.30 6.48 -4.00
C ALA A 16 26.15 7.21 -5.34
N ALA A 17 27.14 7.15 -6.21
CA ALA A 17 27.07 7.76 -7.55
C ALA A 17 26.38 6.81 -8.56
N ILE A 18 25.19 6.33 -8.23
CA ILE A 18 24.28 5.77 -9.22
C ILE A 18 23.77 6.95 -10.03
N CYS A 19 24.14 7.01 -11.31
CA CYS A 19 23.69 8.02 -12.28
C CYS A 19 24.22 9.46 -12.12
N GLY A 20 25.37 9.67 -11.49
CA GLY A 20 25.96 11.02 -11.38
C GLY A 20 25.31 11.94 -10.34
N LEU A 21 24.27 11.49 -9.64
CA LEU A 21 23.64 12.20 -8.52
C LEU A 21 24.36 11.86 -7.22
N LYS A 22 24.84 12.88 -6.52
CA LYS A 22 25.33 12.74 -5.16
C LYS A 22 24.17 12.86 -4.18
N VAL A 23 24.19 12.06 -3.11
CA VAL A 23 23.19 12.18 -2.02
C VAL A 23 23.12 13.61 -1.49
N SER A 24 24.26 14.34 -1.50
CA SER A 24 24.32 15.77 -1.17
C SER A 24 23.44 16.66 -2.06
N ASP A 25 23.20 16.27 -3.30
CA ASP A 25 22.42 17.07 -4.25
C ASP A 25 20.92 16.93 -4.02
N ILE A 26 20.52 15.87 -3.30
CA ILE A 26 19.13 15.55 -2.96
C ILE A 26 18.73 16.11 -1.59
N LEU A 27 19.65 16.12 -0.64
CA LEU A 27 19.33 16.35 0.78
C LEU A 27 19.78 17.72 1.33
N LEU A 28 20.52 18.52 0.57
CA LEU A 28 21.02 19.79 1.09
C LEU A 28 20.01 20.95 0.93
N PRO A 29 20.02 21.92 1.88
CA PRO A 29 19.21 23.12 1.77
C PRO A 29 19.50 23.87 0.47
N HIS A 30 18.49 24.45 -0.15
CA HIS A 30 18.66 25.27 -1.33
C HIS A 30 19.56 26.47 -1.03
N PRO A 31 20.63 26.74 -1.80
CA PRO A 31 21.62 27.76 -1.44
C PRO A 31 21.07 29.18 -1.38
N SER A 32 19.99 29.48 -2.09
CA SER A 32 19.33 30.79 -2.09
C SER A 32 18.32 30.98 -0.94
N ASN A 33 17.94 29.92 -0.23
CA ASN A 33 17.05 30.00 0.92
C ASN A 33 17.37 28.87 1.93
N PRO A 34 18.18 29.18 2.95
CA PRO A 34 18.60 28.17 3.93
C PRO A 34 17.48 27.62 4.80
N ARG A 35 16.26 28.16 4.71
CA ARG A 35 15.06 27.65 5.41
C ARG A 35 14.19 26.74 4.54
N SER A 36 14.46 26.64 3.26
CA SER A 36 13.78 25.72 2.35
C SER A 36 14.68 24.55 2.02
N PHE A 37 14.13 23.34 2.15
CA PHE A 37 14.81 22.12 1.71
C PHE A 37 14.35 21.82 0.28
N CYS A 38 15.31 21.65 -0.62
CA CYS A 38 15.03 21.09 -1.92
C CYS A 38 15.15 19.57 -1.84
N LEU A 39 14.01 18.89 -1.89
CA LEU A 39 13.98 17.43 -1.99
C LEU A 39 14.10 17.02 -3.46
N GLY A 40 15.23 17.33 -4.06
CA GLY A 40 15.50 17.04 -5.46
C GLY A 40 16.83 17.63 -5.90
N PRO A 41 17.26 17.38 -7.14
CA PRO A 41 18.51 17.93 -7.65
C PRO A 41 18.46 19.46 -7.66
N ARG A 42 19.58 20.08 -7.38
CA ARG A 42 19.70 21.54 -7.26
C ARG A 42 19.56 22.29 -8.59
N THR A 43 19.80 21.62 -9.68
CA THR A 43 19.74 22.19 -11.02
C THR A 43 18.61 21.55 -11.79
N TYR A 44 17.50 22.26 -11.88
CA TYR A 44 16.33 21.85 -12.67
C TYR A 44 16.34 22.39 -14.08
N GLU A 45 17.52 22.67 -14.63
CA GLU A 45 17.62 23.16 -16.01
C GLU A 45 17.00 22.15 -16.98
N ASN A 46 17.06 20.87 -16.65
CA ASN A 46 16.35 19.84 -17.40
C ASN A 46 15.94 18.67 -16.49
N PRO A 47 14.67 18.58 -16.03
CA PRO A 47 14.16 17.43 -15.28
C PRO A 47 14.39 16.10 -15.99
N THR A 48 14.53 16.11 -17.31
CA THR A 48 14.79 14.93 -18.14
C THR A 48 16.14 14.30 -17.80
N ASP A 49 17.15 15.09 -17.43
CA ASP A 49 18.49 14.56 -17.12
C ASP A 49 18.49 13.74 -15.84
N LEU A 50 17.74 14.16 -14.82
CA LEU A 50 17.53 13.37 -13.61
C LEU A 50 16.87 12.04 -13.91
N ILE A 51 15.91 12.08 -14.79
CA ILE A 51 15.09 10.95 -15.15
C ILE A 51 15.85 10.02 -16.09
N SER A 52 16.71 10.51 -16.98
CA SER A 52 17.53 9.70 -17.90
C SER A 52 18.55 8.82 -17.18
N CYS A 53 18.92 9.18 -15.96
CA CYS A 53 19.82 8.38 -15.13
C CYS A 53 19.20 7.08 -14.60
N GLU A 54 17.88 6.92 -14.64
CA GLU A 54 17.17 5.79 -14.05
C GLU A 54 16.80 4.75 -15.12
N ALA A 55 17.65 3.75 -15.30
CA ALA A 55 17.45 2.69 -16.29
C ALA A 55 16.13 1.91 -16.12
N ASN A 56 15.56 1.89 -14.92
CA ASN A 56 14.34 1.17 -14.59
C ASN A 56 13.07 2.03 -14.68
N ARG A 57 13.17 3.26 -15.18
CA ARG A 57 12.01 4.14 -15.28
C ARG A 57 11.22 3.90 -16.55
N ILE A 58 9.91 3.85 -16.37
CA ILE A 58 8.97 3.63 -17.46
C ILE A 58 9.18 4.64 -18.61
N PRO A 59 9.28 5.97 -18.39
CA PRO A 59 9.39 6.94 -19.46
C PRO A 59 10.67 6.84 -20.30
N PHE A 60 11.71 6.18 -19.78
CA PHE A 60 13.04 6.15 -20.41
C PHE A 60 13.40 4.83 -21.03
N VAL A 61 12.79 3.76 -20.56
CA VAL A 61 13.04 2.42 -21.10
C VAL A 61 12.16 2.17 -22.35
N SER A 62 10.99 2.77 -22.42
CA SER A 62 10.13 2.68 -23.59
C SER A 62 9.17 3.86 -23.68
N GLN A 63 9.24 4.63 -24.78
CA GLN A 63 8.31 5.73 -25.04
C GLN A 63 6.90 5.25 -25.41
N ASN A 64 6.72 3.96 -25.71
CA ASN A 64 5.48 3.37 -26.22
C ASN A 64 4.90 2.32 -25.25
N ILE A 65 4.95 2.56 -23.95
CA ILE A 65 4.34 1.66 -22.99
C ILE A 65 2.82 1.81 -23.02
N ASP A 66 2.12 0.70 -23.21
CA ASP A 66 0.68 0.65 -23.08
C ASP A 66 0.26 0.56 -21.60
N LEU A 67 -0.13 1.69 -21.04
CA LEU A 67 -0.62 1.78 -19.65
C LEU A 67 -1.94 1.01 -19.43
N ASN A 68 -2.64 0.62 -20.49
CA ASN A 68 -3.84 -0.18 -20.33
C ASN A 68 -3.51 -1.60 -19.83
N LEU A 69 -2.26 -2.05 -19.97
CA LEU A 69 -1.79 -3.30 -19.36
C LEU A 69 -1.94 -3.30 -17.83
N TRP A 70 -2.00 -2.13 -17.23
CA TRP A 70 -2.17 -1.94 -15.80
C TRP A 70 -3.63 -1.71 -15.36
N ALA A 71 -4.49 -1.26 -16.25
CA ALA A 71 -5.87 -0.86 -15.91
C ALA A 71 -6.68 -1.95 -15.19
N ASP A 72 -6.44 -3.22 -15.51
CA ASP A 72 -7.14 -4.33 -14.85
C ASP A 72 -6.87 -4.45 -13.34
N CYS A 73 -5.76 -3.90 -12.85
CA CYS A 73 -5.43 -3.89 -11.41
C CYS A 73 -6.33 -2.94 -10.62
N LEU A 74 -6.87 -1.94 -11.27
CA LEU A 74 -7.74 -0.93 -10.67
C LEU A 74 -9.20 -1.41 -10.52
N ARG A 75 -9.53 -2.63 -10.96
CA ARG A 75 -10.88 -3.19 -10.80
C ARG A 75 -11.25 -3.45 -9.34
N ALA A 76 -10.28 -3.80 -8.51
CA ALA A 76 -10.47 -4.05 -7.09
C ALA A 76 -10.42 -2.73 -6.29
N TRP A 77 -11.34 -1.82 -6.58
CA TRP A 77 -11.44 -0.55 -5.87
C TRP A 77 -12.26 -0.71 -4.58
N PRO A 78 -11.89 -0.05 -3.45
CA PRO A 78 -12.49 -0.27 -2.15
C PRO A 78 -13.82 0.46 -1.94
N ASN A 79 -14.75 0.31 -2.87
CA ASN A 79 -16.09 0.86 -2.70
C ASN A 79 -16.97 -0.08 -1.86
N PRO A 80 -17.75 0.46 -0.89
CA PRO A 80 -18.57 -0.36 -0.02
C PRO A 80 -19.67 -1.09 -0.81
N PRO A 81 -19.72 -2.44 -0.71
CA PRO A 81 -20.83 -3.22 -1.28
C PRO A 81 -22.15 -2.89 -0.55
N GLU A 82 -23.29 -3.13 -1.20
CA GLU A 82 -24.61 -2.84 -0.69
C GLU A 82 -24.78 -3.45 0.69
N SER A 83 -24.88 -3.93 1.43
CA SER A 83 -25.03 -4.46 2.80
C SER A 83 -23.83 -4.26 3.73
N TRP A 84 -22.74 -3.64 3.27
CA TRP A 84 -21.53 -3.48 4.09
C TRP A 84 -21.79 -2.62 5.33
N THR A 85 -22.39 -1.44 5.16
CA THR A 85 -22.71 -0.52 6.26
C THR A 85 -23.57 -1.17 7.34
N THR A 86 -24.53 -2.00 6.93
CA THR A 86 -25.41 -2.72 7.87
C THR A 86 -24.61 -3.78 8.64
N TRP A 87 -23.69 -4.48 7.98
CA TRP A 87 -22.84 -5.47 8.64
C TRP A 87 -21.83 -4.81 9.58
N TYR A 88 -21.18 -3.74 9.12
CA TYR A 88 -20.32 -2.92 9.97
C TYR A 88 -21.05 -2.48 11.24
N SER A 89 -22.21 -1.85 11.11
CA SER A 89 -22.98 -1.34 12.26
C SER A 89 -23.36 -2.45 13.25
N ARG A 90 -23.60 -3.67 12.77
CA ARG A 90 -23.87 -4.82 13.60
C ARG A 90 -22.64 -5.27 14.37
N VAL A 91 -21.50 -5.44 13.69
CA VAL A 91 -20.27 -5.95 14.30
C VAL A 91 -19.65 -4.89 15.22
N ALA A 92 -19.66 -3.61 14.83
CA ALA A 92 -19.17 -2.49 15.60
C ALA A 92 -19.80 -2.35 16.98
N LYS A 93 -21.10 -2.66 17.13
CA LYS A 93 -21.79 -2.63 18.43
C LYS A 93 -21.11 -3.52 19.48
N THR A 94 -20.44 -4.58 19.06
CA THR A 94 -19.79 -5.54 19.97
C THR A 94 -18.28 -5.33 20.04
N TYR A 95 -17.65 -5.03 18.91
CA TYR A 95 -16.19 -5.10 18.76
C TYR A 95 -15.50 -3.73 18.63
N MET A 96 -16.22 -2.61 18.64
CA MET A 96 -15.63 -1.26 18.54
C MET A 96 -14.53 -1.01 19.58
N PRO A 97 -14.67 -1.34 20.87
CA PRO A 97 -13.59 -1.13 21.84
C PRO A 97 -12.32 -1.90 21.48
N MET A 98 -12.45 -3.16 21.06
CA MET A 98 -11.32 -3.97 20.60
C MET A 98 -10.66 -3.37 19.37
N TRP A 99 -11.43 -2.86 18.39
CA TRP A 99 -10.89 -2.22 17.19
C TRP A 99 -10.11 -0.95 17.50
N GLN A 100 -10.55 -0.19 18.50
CA GLN A 100 -9.83 0.99 19.01
C GLN A 100 -8.50 0.58 19.65
N GLU A 101 -8.50 -0.45 20.49
CA GLU A 101 -7.28 -0.99 21.08
C GLU A 101 -6.28 -1.52 20.05
N LEU A 102 -6.76 -2.08 18.95
CA LEU A 102 -5.95 -2.60 17.86
C LEU A 102 -5.50 -1.51 16.87
N ASN A 103 -5.95 -0.26 17.02
CA ASN A 103 -5.75 0.83 16.06
C ASN A 103 -6.21 0.48 14.63
N ILE A 104 -7.37 -0.15 14.50
CA ILE A 104 -8.00 -0.44 13.20
C ILE A 104 -9.38 0.20 13.05
N ALA A 105 -9.90 0.87 14.09
CA ALA A 105 -11.23 1.46 14.10
C ALA A 105 -11.38 2.55 13.03
N ASP A 106 -10.39 3.43 12.87
CA ASP A 106 -10.41 4.52 11.89
C ASP A 106 -10.37 3.95 10.46
N ALA A 107 -9.46 3.03 10.20
CA ALA A 107 -9.37 2.36 8.89
C ALA A 107 -10.64 1.55 8.55
N LEU A 108 -11.31 0.98 9.54
CA LEU A 108 -12.61 0.34 9.36
C LEU A 108 -13.70 1.38 9.03
N SER A 109 -13.67 2.54 9.68
CA SER A 109 -14.65 3.61 9.41
C SER A 109 -14.50 4.21 8.01
N LEU A 110 -13.28 4.31 7.49
CA LEU A 110 -13.01 4.74 6.11
C LEU A 110 -13.71 3.85 5.08
N SER A 111 -13.88 2.56 5.37
CA SER A 111 -14.57 1.63 4.48
C SER A 111 -16.08 1.87 4.31
N LEU A 112 -16.65 2.82 5.05
CA LEU A 112 -18.07 3.18 4.94
C LEU A 112 -18.35 4.21 3.85
N SER A 113 -17.32 4.92 3.41
CA SER A 113 -17.43 5.96 2.39
C SER A 113 -16.91 5.46 1.05
N PRO A 114 -17.58 5.80 -0.07
CA PRO A 114 -17.04 5.53 -1.38
C PRO A 114 -15.80 6.39 -1.62
N LEU A 115 -14.86 5.86 -2.38
CA LEU A 115 -13.68 6.57 -2.84
C LEU A 115 -13.79 6.80 -4.35
N ASP A 116 -13.64 8.04 -4.76
CA ASP A 116 -13.54 8.38 -6.17
C ASP A 116 -12.26 7.79 -6.77
N LYS A 117 -12.35 7.34 -8.01
CA LYS A 117 -11.25 6.74 -8.74
C LYS A 117 -10.90 7.55 -9.97
N ASP A 118 -9.71 8.13 -9.97
CA ASP A 118 -9.14 8.73 -11.18
C ASP A 118 -8.08 7.80 -11.78
N GLU A 119 -8.51 6.99 -12.75
CA GLU A 119 -7.61 6.05 -13.44
C GLU A 119 -6.53 6.75 -14.24
N ASN A 120 -6.81 7.93 -14.80
CA ASN A 120 -5.85 8.67 -15.62
C ASN A 120 -4.76 9.26 -14.74
N LEU A 121 -5.14 9.81 -13.59
CA LEU A 121 -4.18 10.33 -12.61
C LEU A 121 -3.27 9.21 -12.12
N LEU A 122 -3.83 8.06 -11.72
CA LEU A 122 -3.04 6.91 -11.24
C LEU A 122 -2.08 6.40 -12.32
N LYS A 123 -2.52 6.28 -13.56
CA LYS A 123 -1.66 5.90 -14.69
C LYS A 123 -0.53 6.90 -14.88
N THR A 124 -0.83 8.20 -14.81
CA THR A 124 0.17 9.26 -14.95
C THR A 124 1.19 9.22 -13.82
N ILE A 125 0.75 9.11 -12.57
CA ILE A 125 1.63 9.04 -11.40
C ILE A 125 2.56 7.81 -11.50
N GLY A 126 2.05 6.68 -11.95
CA GLY A 126 2.84 5.45 -12.13
C GLY A 126 4.07 5.63 -13.04
N TYR A 127 4.02 6.55 -13.99
CA TYR A 127 5.18 6.89 -14.83
C TYR A 127 6.37 7.45 -14.06
N PHE A 128 6.09 8.16 -12.96
CA PHE A 128 7.13 8.81 -12.18
C PHE A 128 7.75 7.93 -11.10
N TRP A 129 7.25 6.70 -10.95
CA TRP A 129 7.82 5.78 -9.97
C TRP A 129 9.20 5.27 -10.37
N SER A 130 10.18 5.45 -9.50
CA SER A 130 11.50 4.86 -9.60
C SER A 130 11.60 3.64 -8.69
N ASP A 131 11.72 2.46 -9.29
CA ASP A 131 11.85 1.21 -8.55
C ASP A 131 13.21 1.09 -7.82
N ALA A 132 14.25 1.69 -8.39
CA ALA A 132 15.57 1.70 -7.79
C ALA A 132 15.64 2.60 -6.54
N LEU A 133 14.92 3.71 -6.53
CA LEU A 133 14.95 4.71 -5.48
C LEU A 133 13.75 4.64 -4.53
N ASN A 134 12.74 3.85 -4.88
CA ASN A 134 11.49 3.69 -4.12
C ASN A 134 10.75 5.02 -3.86
N TYR A 135 10.70 5.90 -4.86
CA TYR A 135 9.89 7.12 -4.82
C TYR A 135 9.46 7.59 -6.21
N PHE A 136 8.45 8.45 -6.23
CA PHE A 136 8.03 9.16 -7.42
C PHE A 136 8.95 10.35 -7.64
N LEU A 137 9.52 10.45 -8.82
CA LEU A 137 10.36 11.57 -9.22
C LEU A 137 9.56 12.57 -10.04
N PHE A 138 8.90 13.46 -9.34
CA PHE A 138 8.27 14.60 -9.99
C PHE A 138 9.30 15.69 -10.30
N GLY A 139 9.00 16.55 -11.26
CA GLY A 139 9.91 17.62 -11.66
C GLY A 139 10.25 18.63 -10.55
N HIS A 140 9.43 18.70 -9.50
CA HIS A 140 9.65 19.64 -8.39
C HIS A 140 10.28 18.97 -7.15
N SER A 141 10.04 17.68 -6.92
CA SER A 141 10.62 16.94 -5.78
C SER A 141 10.34 15.44 -5.87
N PRO A 142 11.18 14.59 -5.24
CA PRO A 142 10.85 13.20 -5.00
C PRO A 142 9.76 13.09 -3.91
N MET A 143 8.81 12.19 -4.09
CA MET A 143 7.74 11.90 -3.14
C MET A 143 7.55 10.40 -3.01
N THR A 144 7.26 9.93 -1.79
CA THR A 144 6.98 8.51 -1.57
C THR A 144 5.99 8.35 -0.42
N PRO A 145 5.10 7.36 -0.48
CA PRO A 145 4.28 6.98 0.67
C PRO A 145 5.16 6.61 1.86
N THR A 146 4.84 7.12 3.04
CA THR A 146 5.59 6.87 4.27
C THR A 146 4.72 6.19 5.34
N LEU A 147 5.35 5.69 6.41
CA LEU A 147 4.61 5.20 7.57
C LEU A 147 3.80 6.32 8.25
N LEU A 148 4.27 7.56 8.16
CA LEU A 148 3.53 8.71 8.69
C LEU A 148 2.22 8.90 7.91
N ASP A 149 2.28 8.86 6.57
CA ASP A 149 1.08 8.98 5.73
C ASP A 149 0.09 7.86 6.03
N VAL A 150 0.58 6.62 6.16
CA VAL A 150 -0.27 5.48 6.54
C VAL A 150 -0.98 5.75 7.86
N THR A 151 -0.25 6.17 8.89
CA THR A 151 -0.86 6.43 10.20
C THR A 151 -1.85 7.60 10.14
N MET A 152 -1.47 8.70 9.49
CA MET A 152 -2.30 9.90 9.42
C MET A 152 -3.59 9.70 8.62
N ILE A 153 -3.55 8.88 7.56
CA ILE A 153 -4.72 8.63 6.71
C ILE A 153 -5.60 7.51 7.26
N THR A 154 -4.98 6.45 7.78
CA THR A 154 -5.71 5.21 8.12
C THR A 154 -5.79 4.91 9.61
N GLY A 155 -4.98 5.54 10.45
CA GLY A 155 -4.85 5.21 11.87
C GLY A 155 -4.19 3.86 12.16
N LEU A 156 -3.71 3.12 11.14
CA LEU A 156 -3.17 1.78 11.32
C LEU A 156 -1.91 1.76 12.17
N ASP A 157 -1.78 0.74 12.99
CA ASP A 157 -0.63 0.54 13.88
C ASP A 157 0.67 0.30 13.09
N ILE A 158 1.66 1.14 13.36
CA ILE A 158 3.03 1.06 12.82
C ILE A 158 4.08 0.70 13.90
N GLY A 159 3.69 0.65 15.16
CA GLY A 159 4.60 0.37 16.30
C GLY A 159 4.83 -1.13 16.52
N SER A 160 3.79 -1.91 16.42
CA SER A 160 3.82 -3.35 16.68
C SER A 160 4.66 -4.14 15.65
N PRO A 161 5.03 -5.41 15.96
CA PRO A 161 5.72 -6.27 15.01
C PRO A 161 4.93 -6.49 13.72
N ASN A 162 5.63 -6.72 12.61
CA ASN A 162 5.02 -7.00 11.33
C ASN A 162 4.22 -8.32 11.38
N PRO A 163 3.01 -8.40 10.79
CA PRO A 163 2.24 -9.65 10.69
C PRO A 163 3.01 -10.82 10.11
N ALA A 164 3.89 -10.57 9.14
CA ALA A 164 4.74 -11.60 8.53
C ALA A 164 5.75 -12.24 9.52
N ALA A 165 6.07 -11.56 10.62
CA ALA A 165 6.96 -12.08 11.67
C ALA A 165 6.22 -12.97 12.69
N HIS A 166 4.91 -12.99 12.66
CA HIS A 166 4.11 -13.80 13.58
C HIS A 166 3.78 -15.18 12.98
N LYS A 167 4.01 -16.22 13.76
CA LYS A 167 3.45 -17.53 13.46
C LYS A 167 1.94 -17.48 13.79
N MET A 168 1.12 -17.23 12.78
CA MET A 168 -0.32 -17.12 12.96
C MET A 168 -0.92 -18.51 13.25
N ALA A 169 -1.89 -18.55 14.17
CA ALA A 169 -2.62 -19.76 14.50
C ALA A 169 -3.46 -20.24 13.30
N GLU A 170 -3.63 -21.54 13.20
CA GLU A 170 -4.57 -22.11 12.25
C GLU A 170 -6.01 -21.73 12.61
N VAL A 171 -6.80 -21.43 11.60
CA VAL A 171 -8.21 -21.05 11.78
C VAL A 171 -9.04 -22.31 11.99
N PRO A 172 -9.72 -22.51 13.15
CA PRO A 172 -10.36 -23.76 13.51
C PRO A 172 -11.68 -24.01 12.77
N PHE A 173 -12.14 -23.05 11.96
CA PHE A 173 -13.38 -23.16 11.21
C PHE A 173 -13.19 -22.86 9.73
N LYS A 174 -14.11 -23.39 8.92
CA LYS A 174 -14.12 -23.13 7.48
C LYS A 174 -15.04 -21.95 7.16
N LEU A 175 -14.53 -20.99 6.40
CA LEU A 175 -15.33 -19.96 5.73
C LEU A 175 -15.62 -20.38 4.28
N SER A 176 -16.71 -19.87 3.74
CA SER A 176 -17.05 -20.07 2.34
C SER A 176 -16.24 -19.11 1.47
N PHE A 177 -15.54 -19.63 0.47
CA PHE A 177 -14.73 -18.89 -0.46
C PHE A 177 -15.13 -19.15 -1.91
N LYS A 178 -14.30 -18.76 -2.86
CA LYS A 178 -14.53 -18.75 -4.32
C LYS A 178 -15.37 -19.89 -4.90
N ALA A 179 -15.28 -21.10 -4.36
CA ALA A 179 -16.08 -22.24 -4.85
C ALA A 179 -17.59 -22.04 -4.61
N ASN A 180 -17.95 -21.28 -3.56
CA ASN A 180 -19.34 -21.08 -3.13
C ASN A 180 -19.73 -19.60 -3.06
N CYS A 181 -18.79 -18.66 -3.31
CA CYS A 181 -18.99 -17.23 -3.28
C CYS A 181 -18.40 -16.60 -4.54
N THR A 182 -19.24 -16.13 -5.43
CA THR A 182 -18.83 -15.54 -6.71
C THR A 182 -18.52 -14.05 -6.59
N ASN A 183 -19.00 -13.39 -5.51
CA ASN A 183 -18.83 -11.97 -5.26
C ASN A 183 -18.92 -11.65 -3.76
N TRP A 184 -18.61 -10.40 -3.41
CA TRP A 184 -18.65 -9.89 -2.03
C TRP A 184 -20.03 -9.94 -1.40
N GLY A 185 -21.09 -9.67 -2.16
CA GLY A 185 -22.48 -9.73 -1.68
C GLY A 185 -22.87 -11.14 -1.24
N THR A 186 -22.54 -12.15 -2.03
CA THR A 186 -22.81 -13.56 -1.67
C THR A 186 -22.05 -13.96 -0.41
N TYR A 187 -20.79 -13.52 -0.27
CA TYR A 187 -20.00 -13.78 0.94
C TYR A 187 -20.63 -13.14 2.18
N MET A 188 -21.02 -11.87 2.09
CA MET A 188 -21.70 -11.18 3.18
C MET A 188 -22.98 -11.89 3.59
N ASN A 189 -23.83 -12.29 2.63
CA ASN A 189 -25.09 -12.98 2.89
C ASN A 189 -24.90 -14.34 3.58
N GLN A 190 -23.78 -15.01 3.34
CA GLN A 190 -23.48 -16.30 3.99
C GLN A 190 -22.93 -16.14 5.41
N HIS A 191 -22.27 -15.05 5.72
CA HIS A 191 -21.56 -14.87 6.99
C HIS A 191 -22.25 -13.89 7.93
N LYS A 192 -22.95 -12.88 7.40
CA LYS A 192 -23.70 -11.89 8.17
C LYS A 192 -24.94 -12.54 8.77
N LYS A 193 -25.05 -12.57 10.08
CA LYS A 193 -26.28 -12.97 10.76
C LYS A 193 -27.20 -11.76 10.95
N THR A 194 -28.49 -12.02 10.93
CA THR A 194 -29.51 -10.99 11.16
C THR A 194 -29.97 -10.94 12.62
N LYS A 195 -29.83 -12.02 13.37
CA LYS A 195 -30.29 -12.16 14.76
C LYS A 195 -29.22 -12.80 15.64
N GLY A 196 -29.32 -12.59 16.94
CA GLY A 196 -28.41 -13.14 17.94
C GLY A 196 -27.08 -12.40 18.06
N PRO A 197 -26.17 -12.81 18.96
CA PRO A 197 -24.87 -12.20 19.15
C PRO A 197 -23.96 -12.41 17.93
N VAL A 198 -23.01 -11.49 17.74
CA VAL A 198 -21.95 -11.66 16.74
C VAL A 198 -21.02 -12.78 17.20
N THR A 199 -20.86 -13.80 16.37
CA THR A 199 -19.96 -14.93 16.67
C THR A 199 -18.55 -14.62 16.22
N GLU A 200 -17.56 -15.29 16.81
CA GLU A 200 -16.14 -15.23 16.39
C GLU A 200 -15.99 -15.48 14.89
N LYS A 201 -16.66 -16.49 14.37
CA LYS A 201 -16.65 -16.82 12.94
C LYS A 201 -17.20 -15.67 12.08
N GLU A 202 -18.26 -15.00 12.52
CA GLU A 202 -18.81 -13.81 11.82
C GLU A 202 -17.83 -12.65 11.87
N HIS A 203 -17.22 -12.39 13.03
CA HIS A 203 -16.21 -11.32 13.18
C HIS A 203 -14.97 -11.57 12.32
N THR A 204 -14.44 -12.79 12.34
CA THR A 204 -13.31 -13.15 11.47
C THR A 204 -13.65 -13.02 9.98
N ALA A 205 -14.85 -13.43 9.57
CA ALA A 205 -15.30 -13.28 8.19
C ALA A 205 -15.42 -11.81 7.80
N PHE A 206 -15.94 -10.96 8.70
CA PHE A 206 -16.03 -9.52 8.51
C PHE A 206 -14.63 -8.89 8.30
N LEU A 207 -13.67 -9.19 9.19
CA LEU A 207 -12.31 -8.69 9.09
C LEU A 207 -11.58 -9.22 7.85
N ASN A 208 -11.83 -10.47 7.43
CA ASN A 208 -11.25 -11.01 6.20
C ASN A 208 -11.72 -10.26 4.96
N LEU A 209 -13.02 -9.93 4.88
CA LEU A 209 -13.54 -9.09 3.79
C LEU A 209 -12.94 -7.69 3.83
N TRP A 210 -12.90 -7.06 5.00
CA TRP A 210 -12.31 -5.75 5.16
C TRP A 210 -10.85 -5.70 4.70
N LEU A 211 -10.02 -6.64 5.14
CA LEU A 211 -8.61 -6.70 4.72
C LEU A 211 -8.48 -6.88 3.21
N GLU A 212 -9.26 -7.79 2.64
CA GLU A 212 -9.09 -8.19 1.25
C GLU A 212 -9.69 -7.20 0.26
N HIS A 213 -10.84 -6.61 0.60
CA HIS A 213 -11.55 -5.70 -0.29
C HIS A 213 -11.17 -4.23 -0.09
N PHE A 214 -11.02 -3.79 1.17
CA PHE A 214 -10.80 -2.37 1.47
C PHE A 214 -9.33 -2.02 1.69
N ILE A 215 -8.57 -2.85 2.38
CA ILE A 215 -7.18 -2.53 2.71
C ILE A 215 -6.25 -2.93 1.55
N PHE A 216 -6.22 -4.20 1.20
CA PHE A 216 -5.24 -4.71 0.24
C PHE A 216 -5.75 -4.80 -1.19
N CYS A 217 -7.04 -4.60 -1.43
CA CYS A 217 -7.66 -4.63 -2.75
C CYS A 217 -7.14 -5.78 -3.61
N GLY A 218 -7.30 -7.01 -3.15
CA GLY A 218 -6.83 -8.22 -3.83
C GLY A 218 -7.35 -8.32 -5.27
N PRO A 219 -6.66 -9.04 -6.17
CA PRO A 219 -7.04 -9.13 -7.59
C PRO A 219 -8.36 -9.87 -7.82
N SER A 220 -8.88 -10.53 -6.81
CA SER A 220 -10.12 -11.28 -6.88
C SER A 220 -11.32 -10.40 -6.56
N LEU A 221 -12.35 -10.47 -7.38
CA LEU A 221 -13.66 -9.86 -7.10
C LEU A 221 -14.51 -10.69 -6.12
N ALA A 222 -13.96 -11.76 -5.59
CA ALA A 222 -14.54 -12.63 -4.59
C ALA A 222 -13.52 -12.94 -3.49
N PRO A 223 -13.97 -13.20 -2.26
CA PRO A 223 -13.10 -13.43 -1.12
C PRO A 223 -12.20 -14.65 -1.31
N THR A 224 -11.00 -14.56 -0.76
CA THR A 224 -9.99 -15.62 -0.77
C THR A 224 -9.55 -15.95 0.66
N LYS A 225 -8.65 -16.93 0.78
CA LYS A 225 -8.08 -17.31 2.08
C LYS A 225 -6.80 -16.53 2.43
N LYS A 226 -6.37 -15.61 1.54
CA LYS A 226 -5.04 -14.98 1.65
C LYS A 226 -4.83 -14.29 2.99
N TYR A 227 -5.80 -13.52 3.42
CA TYR A 227 -5.72 -12.74 4.66
C TYR A 227 -6.49 -13.35 5.83
N LEU A 228 -7.05 -14.56 5.66
CA LEU A 228 -7.82 -15.22 6.71
C LEU A 228 -7.03 -15.45 8.02
N PRO A 229 -5.76 -15.88 8.00
CA PRO A 229 -4.99 -16.02 9.24
C PRO A 229 -4.78 -14.68 9.94
N LEU A 230 -4.58 -13.59 9.20
CA LEU A 230 -4.46 -12.25 9.74
C LEU A 230 -5.79 -11.75 10.32
N ALA A 231 -6.90 -11.97 9.63
CA ALA A 231 -8.24 -11.66 10.13
C ALA A 231 -8.56 -12.41 11.42
N TYR A 232 -8.19 -13.67 11.50
CA TYR A 232 -8.34 -14.48 12.69
C TYR A 232 -7.47 -13.98 13.84
N HIS A 233 -6.22 -13.62 13.57
CA HIS A 233 -5.32 -13.04 14.54
C HIS A 233 -5.87 -11.72 15.14
N LEU A 234 -6.36 -10.82 14.30
CA LEU A 234 -6.99 -9.58 14.72
C LEU A 234 -8.31 -9.81 15.48
N SER A 235 -9.11 -10.81 15.09
CA SER A 235 -10.38 -11.10 15.76
C SER A 235 -10.23 -11.58 17.22
N HIS A 236 -9.02 -11.99 17.59
CA HIS A 236 -8.64 -12.37 18.97
C HIS A 236 -7.99 -11.22 19.76
N GLY A 237 -8.01 -10.00 19.26
CA GLY A 237 -7.41 -8.84 19.94
C GLY A 237 -5.88 -8.81 19.89
N ASN A 238 -5.25 -9.56 19.00
CA ASN A 238 -3.81 -9.58 18.89
C ASN A 238 -3.31 -8.39 18.06
N ARG A 239 -2.47 -7.54 18.65
CA ARG A 239 -1.85 -6.41 17.98
C ARG A 239 -0.84 -6.85 16.93
N THR A 240 -0.79 -6.13 15.83
CA THR A 240 0.18 -6.34 14.77
C THR A 240 0.43 -5.05 13.99
N GLY A 241 1.63 -4.83 13.51
CA GLY A 241 2.03 -3.66 12.73
C GLY A 241 1.40 -3.68 11.33
N LEU A 242 0.07 -3.61 11.27
CA LEU A 242 -0.69 -3.69 10.02
C LEU A 242 -0.31 -2.56 9.07
N GLY A 243 0.00 -1.35 9.58
CA GLY A 243 0.44 -0.22 8.77
C GLY A 243 1.78 -0.47 8.07
N LYS A 244 2.74 -1.15 8.74
CA LYS A 244 4.01 -1.56 8.10
C LYS A 244 3.76 -2.56 6.97
N PHE A 245 2.90 -3.52 7.21
CA PHE A 245 2.55 -4.53 6.20
C PHE A 245 1.82 -3.90 5.02
N PHE A 246 0.91 -2.97 5.29
CA PHE A 246 0.19 -2.20 4.27
C PHE A 246 1.14 -1.39 3.39
N LEU A 247 2.07 -0.64 3.98
CA LEU A 247 3.08 0.11 3.23
C LEU A 247 3.96 -0.82 2.37
N GLY A 248 4.39 -1.95 2.93
CA GLY A 248 5.15 -2.95 2.19
C GLY A 248 4.40 -3.50 0.96
N GLU A 249 3.07 -3.69 1.07
CA GLU A 249 2.24 -4.09 -0.08
C GLU A 249 2.12 -2.98 -1.12
N ILE A 250 2.08 -1.71 -0.73
CA ILE A 250 2.12 -0.58 -1.68
C ILE A 250 3.41 -0.62 -2.50
N TYR A 251 4.57 -0.67 -1.85
CA TYR A 251 5.87 -0.75 -2.54
C TYR A 251 5.98 -2.00 -3.41
N ARG A 252 5.52 -3.14 -2.92
CA ARG A 252 5.48 -4.37 -3.72
C ARG A 252 4.61 -4.22 -4.98
N CYS A 253 3.48 -3.55 -4.88
CA CYS A 253 2.61 -3.31 -6.04
C CYS A 253 3.25 -2.35 -7.03
N LEU A 254 3.90 -1.28 -6.57
CA LEU A 254 4.63 -0.34 -7.41
C LEU A 254 5.79 -1.02 -8.15
N HIS A 255 6.58 -1.84 -7.44
CA HIS A 255 7.63 -2.66 -8.06
C HIS A 255 7.09 -3.60 -9.14
N LEU A 256 6.04 -4.35 -8.83
CA LEU A 256 5.43 -5.26 -9.81
C LEU A 256 4.84 -4.50 -11.01
N MET A 257 4.26 -3.33 -10.78
CA MET A 257 3.77 -2.47 -11.85
C MET A 257 4.90 -2.12 -12.81
N THR A 258 5.98 -1.54 -12.30
CA THR A 258 7.14 -1.13 -13.12
C THR A 258 7.72 -2.32 -13.87
N THR A 259 8.01 -3.42 -13.17
CA THR A 259 8.60 -4.62 -13.78
C THR A 259 7.72 -5.21 -14.88
N ASN A 260 6.40 -5.25 -14.69
CA ASN A 260 5.50 -5.81 -15.71
C ASN A 260 5.33 -4.86 -16.89
N LEU A 261 5.19 -3.55 -16.65
CA LEU A 261 5.07 -2.57 -17.73
C LEU A 261 6.31 -2.52 -18.60
N LEU A 262 7.50 -2.53 -18.01
CA LEU A 262 8.76 -2.58 -18.74
C LEU A 262 8.90 -3.84 -19.61
N ASN A 263 8.35 -4.96 -19.16
CA ASN A 263 8.31 -6.21 -19.90
C ASN A 263 7.07 -6.37 -20.79
N GLN A 264 6.28 -5.32 -20.98
CA GLN A 264 5.01 -5.33 -21.73
C GLN A 264 4.07 -6.47 -21.30
N LYS A 265 4.07 -6.78 -20.01
CA LYS A 265 3.23 -7.82 -19.43
C LYS A 265 2.03 -7.20 -18.71
N LYS A 266 0.88 -7.85 -18.85
CA LYS A 266 -0.32 -7.45 -18.12
C LYS A 266 -0.13 -7.71 -16.62
N LEU A 267 -0.35 -6.70 -15.81
CA LEU A 267 -0.38 -6.82 -14.37
C LEU A 267 -1.72 -7.44 -13.95
N LYS A 268 -1.67 -8.55 -13.22
CA LYS A 268 -2.86 -9.30 -12.76
C LYS A 268 -3.04 -9.25 -11.25
N THR A 269 -2.22 -8.50 -10.55
CA THR A 269 -2.29 -8.37 -9.10
C THR A 269 -3.09 -7.13 -8.76
N GLY A 270 -4.15 -7.24 -7.98
CA GLY A 270 -4.75 -6.08 -7.33
C GLY A 270 -3.71 -5.30 -6.52
N GLY A 271 -4.12 -4.37 -5.72
CA GLY A 271 -3.24 -3.62 -4.84
C GLY A 271 -3.96 -2.44 -4.20
N PRO A 272 -3.40 -1.87 -3.14
CA PRO A 272 -3.96 -0.72 -2.45
C PRO A 272 -3.72 0.59 -3.21
N TRP A 273 -4.06 0.62 -4.48
CA TRP A 273 -3.88 1.77 -5.38
C TRP A 273 -4.65 3.02 -4.94
N TRP A 274 -5.69 2.82 -4.15
CA TRP A 274 -6.49 3.89 -3.58
C TRP A 274 -5.72 4.80 -2.61
N PHE A 275 -4.57 4.34 -2.13
CA PHE A 275 -3.74 5.10 -1.20
C PHE A 275 -2.78 6.07 -1.91
N ILE A 276 -2.52 5.87 -3.19
CA ILE A 276 -1.62 6.69 -4.01
C ILE A 276 -2.39 7.82 -4.68
#